data_ede0d5caaa241cb3a2fef4a25e17db0d
#
_entry.id   ede0d5caaa241cb3a2fef4a25e17db0d
#
_cell.length_a   1.000
_cell.length_b   1.000
_cell.length_c   1.000
_cell.angle_alpha   90.00
_cell.angle_beta   90.00
_cell.angle_gamma   90.00
#
_symmetry.space_group_name_H-M   'P 1'
#
loop_
_entity.id
_entity.type
_entity.pdbx_description
1 polymer ?
#
loop_
_entity_poly.entity_id
_entity_poly.type
_entity_poly.pdbx_seq_one_letter_code
_entity_poly.pdbx_strand_id
1 'polypeptide(L)'
;MKRSPLRESLIVLCAGLLGACANDNAISPGGGATTPVPVAQAWMTTADQSRLLSRQPDVPIRSGAEASALVIEVDEGTSYQEMIGFGAAMTDASAYLIQHKLGAQRDAILRELFGRDPGLGLSFMRVPMGASDFSTHDYSYDDMPAGQTDPTLARFSIDEDRPDKLPALRSALAINPKLKLVASPWSLPGWMKTTGSLIKGTMRPEFYGSFAEYFRRFVEGYKAEGVPIFAVTLQNEPAYEPTNYPGMRLDPPARAELIGKHVGPLFGRTGIQALILDWDHNWDLPSSPLAVLADSTARRYVNGIAWHCYAGDVGVQDSVHAEYPAKDTYFTECSGGGWAPVYADNLKFFVGKLIIGSTRGWAKGVALWNLALDENGGPHLGGCGNCRGVITINSVTGVVTRNVEYYALAHASQFVRPGAHHIASTTDVGGLQSVAFKNADDGSKVLIVLNTAPAEVSFAVHFGGRSILYALPAGAVVTLRWS
;
A
#
# COMPACT_ATOMS: atom_id res chain seq x y z
N MET A 1 -66.91 8.34 -12.21
CA MET A 1 -67.99 8.90 -11.37
C MET A 1 -67.35 9.90 -10.37
N LYS A 2 -67.68 11.17 -10.53
CA LYS A 2 -67.89 12.23 -9.54
C LYS A 2 -66.67 12.55 -8.64
N ARG A 3 -65.94 13.63 -8.87
CA ARG A 3 -66.15 15.11 -8.76
C ARG A 3 -65.60 15.65 -7.46
N SER A 4 -64.63 16.58 -7.62
CA SER A 4 -64.20 17.63 -6.69
C SER A 4 -65.39 18.52 -6.26
N PRO A 5 -65.26 19.45 -5.27
CA PRO A 5 -64.69 20.79 -5.54
C PRO A 5 -63.96 21.43 -4.34
N LEU A 6 -62.94 22.27 -4.57
CA LEU A 6 -62.85 23.74 -4.59
C LEU A 6 -63.59 24.55 -3.49
N ARG A 7 -62.86 25.51 -2.90
CA ARG A 7 -63.16 26.94 -2.51
C ARG A 7 -62.63 27.26 -1.10
N GLU A 8 -62.21 28.45 -0.68
CA GLU A 8 -61.95 29.77 -1.29
C GLU A 8 -61.24 30.63 -0.22
N SER A 9 -60.62 31.67 -0.70
CA SER A 9 -59.92 32.78 -0.04
C SER A 9 -60.75 33.53 0.99
N LEU A 10 -60.05 34.15 2.00
CA LEU A 10 -60.50 35.45 2.52
C LEU A 10 -59.31 36.34 2.90
N ILE A 11 -59.24 37.47 2.20
CA ILE A 11 -58.37 38.62 2.47
C ILE A 11 -59.14 39.52 3.44
N VAL A 12 -58.46 40.01 4.49
CA VAL A 12 -58.92 41.23 5.23
C VAL A 12 -57.78 42.18 5.40
N LEU A 13 -57.93 43.30 4.75
CA LEU A 13 -57.12 44.51 4.84
C LEU A 13 -57.70 45.38 5.98
N CYS A 14 -56.88 45.95 6.87
CA CYS A 14 -57.20 47.16 7.59
C CYS A 14 -55.93 47.98 7.83
N ALA A 15 -56.07 49.24 7.44
CA ALA A 15 -55.05 50.28 7.46
C ALA A 15 -55.10 51.11 8.76
N GLY A 16 -53.93 51.64 9.11
CA GLY A 16 -53.81 53.05 9.62
C GLY A 16 -53.61 53.22 11.13
N LEU A 17 -52.50 53.77 11.56
CA LEU A 17 -52.37 55.22 11.96
C LEU A 17 -51.00 55.47 12.63
N LEU A 18 -50.51 56.64 12.33
CA LEU A 18 -49.25 57.26 12.73
C LEU A 18 -49.10 57.47 14.27
N GLY A 19 -47.86 57.41 14.77
CA GLY A 19 -47.47 57.80 16.11
C GLY A 19 -45.99 57.95 16.33
N ALA A 20 -45.49 59.09 16.41
CA ALA A 20 -44.23 59.75 16.65
C ALA A 20 -43.09 59.09 17.41
N CYS A 21 -41.89 59.37 16.92
CA CYS A 21 -40.60 59.65 17.55
C CYS A 21 -40.30 59.17 18.99
N ALA A 22 -39.34 58.24 19.13
CA ALA A 22 -38.40 58.30 20.24
C ALA A 22 -37.01 57.75 19.68
N ASN A 23 -36.00 58.63 19.82
CA ASN A 23 -34.61 58.27 19.61
C ASN A 23 -34.18 57.31 20.72
N ASP A 24 -33.94 56.03 20.34
CA ASP A 24 -33.13 55.12 21.15
C ASP A 24 -31.95 54.70 20.31
N ASN A 25 -30.76 55.16 20.70
CA ASN A 25 -29.49 54.67 20.27
C ASN A 25 -29.36 53.18 20.70
N ALA A 26 -29.93 52.27 19.93
CA ALA A 26 -29.61 50.84 20.06
C ALA A 26 -28.24 50.61 19.44
N ILE A 27 -27.22 50.45 20.30
CA ILE A 27 -25.95 49.87 19.97
C ILE A 27 -26.25 48.44 19.46
N SER A 28 -26.23 48.24 18.16
CA SER A 28 -26.20 46.88 17.56
C SER A 28 -24.97 46.17 18.12
N PRO A 29 -25.10 45.00 18.77
CA PRO A 29 -23.94 44.19 19.05
C PRO A 29 -23.38 43.80 17.69
N GLY A 30 -22.23 44.38 17.34
CA GLY A 30 -21.45 43.93 16.19
C GLY A 30 -21.14 42.45 16.36
N GLY A 31 -21.94 41.61 15.74
CA GLY A 31 -21.61 40.21 15.53
C GLY A 31 -20.38 40.13 14.61
N GLY A 32 -19.21 40.30 15.19
CA GLY A 32 -17.97 40.02 14.51
C GLY A 32 -18.07 38.56 14.06
N ALA A 33 -18.14 38.33 12.75
CA ALA A 33 -17.98 37.03 12.19
C ALA A 33 -16.61 36.46 12.69
N THR A 34 -16.66 35.62 13.69
CA THR A 34 -15.46 34.95 14.18
C THR A 34 -14.95 34.09 13.03
N THR A 35 -13.84 34.49 12.43
CA THR A 35 -13.14 33.65 11.43
C THR A 35 -12.96 32.28 12.05
N PRO A 36 -13.43 31.20 11.40
CA PRO A 36 -13.27 29.87 11.97
C PRO A 36 -11.79 29.59 12.27
N VAL A 37 -11.50 29.17 13.49
CA VAL A 37 -10.13 28.79 13.86
C VAL A 37 -9.72 27.61 12.97
N PRO A 38 -8.59 27.69 12.24
CA PRO A 38 -8.13 26.56 11.44
C PRO A 38 -7.87 25.36 12.34
N VAL A 39 -8.19 24.17 11.85
CA VAL A 39 -8.10 22.93 12.63
C VAL A 39 -7.34 21.84 11.87
N ALA A 40 -6.70 20.95 12.62
CA ALA A 40 -6.22 19.67 12.13
C ALA A 40 -7.24 18.59 12.50
N GLN A 41 -7.53 17.75 11.55
CA GLN A 41 -8.32 16.54 11.75
C GLN A 41 -7.41 15.43 12.30
N ALA A 42 -7.92 14.58 13.20
CA ALA A 42 -7.15 13.53 13.83
C ALA A 42 -7.89 12.18 13.82
N TRP A 43 -7.15 11.10 13.58
CA TRP A 43 -7.61 9.71 13.68
C TRP A 43 -6.61 8.92 14.49
N MET A 44 -7.11 8.06 15.37
CA MET A 44 -6.28 7.33 16.34
C MET A 44 -6.57 5.83 16.34
N THR A 45 -5.49 5.05 16.47
CA THR A 45 -5.54 3.65 16.87
C THR A 45 -4.73 3.47 18.15
N THR A 46 -5.30 2.80 19.16
CA THR A 46 -4.66 2.57 20.47
C THR A 46 -4.18 1.14 20.62
N ALA A 47 -3.15 0.95 21.43
CA ALA A 47 -2.55 -0.34 21.71
C ALA A 47 -3.54 -1.35 22.33
N ASP A 48 -4.51 -0.88 23.10
CA ASP A 48 -5.57 -1.66 23.75
C ASP A 48 -6.80 -1.90 22.85
N GLN A 49 -6.76 -1.45 21.60
CA GLN A 49 -7.83 -1.55 20.62
C GLN A 49 -9.13 -0.80 20.99
N SER A 50 -9.13 0.03 22.03
CA SER A 50 -10.29 0.85 22.38
C SER A 50 -10.65 1.89 21.33
N ARG A 51 -9.69 2.23 20.48
CA ARG A 51 -9.84 3.08 19.29
C ARG A 51 -9.13 2.42 18.11
N LEU A 52 -9.86 2.28 17.01
CA LEU A 52 -9.40 1.63 15.79
C LEU A 52 -9.66 2.58 14.62
N LEU A 53 -8.65 3.34 14.21
CA LEU A 53 -8.73 4.46 13.24
C LEU A 53 -9.91 5.41 13.57
N SER A 54 -10.17 5.60 14.84
CA SER A 54 -11.31 6.38 15.29
C SER A 54 -11.07 7.86 15.10
N ARG A 55 -12.03 8.57 14.47
CA ARG A 55 -12.01 10.02 14.34
C ARG A 55 -12.01 10.66 15.74
N GLN A 56 -11.05 11.56 15.98
CA GLN A 56 -10.93 12.34 17.21
C GLN A 56 -11.54 13.74 17.02
N PRO A 57 -11.81 14.49 18.11
CA PRO A 57 -12.14 15.89 18.00
C PRO A 57 -11.10 16.67 17.18
N ASP A 58 -11.55 17.71 16.48
CA ASP A 58 -10.67 18.59 15.73
C ASP A 58 -9.68 19.31 16.67
N VAL A 59 -8.43 19.38 16.26
CA VAL A 59 -7.35 19.99 17.04
C VAL A 59 -7.11 21.42 16.54
N PRO A 60 -7.24 22.44 17.39
CA PRO A 60 -7.01 23.82 16.97
C PRO A 60 -5.58 24.04 16.47
N ILE A 61 -5.45 24.73 15.33
CA ILE A 61 -4.18 25.25 14.84
C ILE A 61 -4.00 26.66 15.37
N ARG A 62 -2.91 26.90 16.09
CA ARG A 62 -2.59 28.17 16.72
C ARG A 62 -1.52 28.91 15.93
N SER A 63 -1.56 30.24 15.99
CA SER A 63 -0.50 31.09 15.44
C SER A 63 0.70 31.10 16.39
N GLY A 64 1.91 31.04 15.82
CA GLY A 64 3.16 30.97 16.57
C GLY A 64 3.55 29.55 16.97
N ALA A 65 4.73 29.43 17.53
CA ALA A 65 5.28 28.19 18.07
C ALA A 65 4.87 28.04 19.54
N GLU A 66 3.95 27.14 19.83
CA GLU A 66 3.58 26.80 21.20
C GLU A 66 4.73 26.08 21.89
N ALA A 67 5.01 26.47 23.14
CA ALA A 67 6.04 25.84 23.92
C ALA A 67 5.67 24.41 24.30
N SER A 68 6.55 23.47 23.97
CA SER A 68 6.46 22.07 24.37
C SER A 68 7.86 21.52 24.61
N ALA A 69 8.00 20.56 25.54
CA ALA A 69 9.27 19.88 25.76
C ALA A 69 9.68 19.01 24.55
N LEU A 70 8.69 18.53 23.78
CA LEU A 70 8.90 17.71 22.57
C LEU A 70 8.21 18.40 21.39
N VAL A 71 8.96 18.58 20.32
CA VAL A 71 8.51 19.25 19.10
C VAL A 71 8.78 18.40 17.88
N ILE A 72 7.75 18.21 17.05
CA ILE A 72 7.87 17.67 15.71
C ILE A 72 7.82 18.85 14.74
N GLU A 73 8.95 19.17 14.14
CA GLU A 73 9.03 20.16 13.07
C GLU A 73 8.55 19.54 11.75
N VAL A 74 7.72 20.25 10.99
CA VAL A 74 7.29 19.88 9.63
C VAL A 74 7.64 21.01 8.68
N ASP A 75 8.49 20.72 7.70
CA ASP A 75 8.90 21.66 6.65
C ASP A 75 8.36 21.21 5.29
N GLU A 76 7.30 21.86 4.82
CA GLU A 76 6.71 21.59 3.50
C GLU A 76 7.52 22.16 2.32
N GLY A 77 8.55 22.97 2.59
CA GLY A 77 9.47 23.50 1.58
C GLY A 77 10.51 22.48 1.13
N THR A 78 10.79 21.47 1.94
CA THR A 78 11.71 20.38 1.61
C THR A 78 10.92 19.10 1.32
N SER A 79 10.97 18.65 0.07
CA SER A 79 10.25 17.44 -0.39
C SER A 79 11.19 16.37 -0.93
N TYR A 80 10.80 15.12 -0.76
CA TYR A 80 11.50 13.91 -1.17
C TYR A 80 10.71 13.17 -2.25
N GLN A 81 10.69 11.84 -2.22
CA GLN A 81 10.03 11.02 -3.22
C GLN A 81 8.51 11.24 -3.29
N GLU A 82 7.98 11.05 -4.49
CA GLU A 82 6.55 10.95 -4.74
C GLU A 82 6.03 9.59 -4.29
N MET A 83 4.90 9.58 -3.58
CA MET A 83 4.22 8.37 -3.13
C MET A 83 3.28 7.84 -4.21
N ILE A 84 3.39 6.56 -4.52
CA ILE A 84 2.42 5.86 -5.39
C ILE A 84 1.34 5.15 -4.57
N GLY A 85 1.61 4.86 -3.29
CA GLY A 85 0.59 4.42 -2.35
C GLY A 85 0.97 3.29 -1.42
N PHE A 86 -0.07 2.71 -0.81
CA PHE A 86 0.00 1.67 0.19
C PHE A 86 -0.98 0.56 -0.15
N GLY A 87 -0.70 -0.68 0.26
CA GLY A 87 -1.61 -1.80 0.00
C GLY A 87 -1.07 -3.16 0.43
N ALA A 88 -1.48 -4.19 -0.31
CA ALA A 88 -1.11 -5.58 -0.03
C ALA A 88 -1.16 -6.42 -1.32
N ALA A 89 -0.79 -7.71 -1.23
CA ALA A 89 -0.81 -8.59 -2.38
C ALA A 89 -2.19 -9.20 -2.64
N MET A 90 -2.61 -9.22 -3.91
CA MET A 90 -3.71 -10.05 -4.41
C MET A 90 -3.15 -11.43 -4.77
N THR A 91 -3.00 -12.29 -3.76
CA THR A 91 -2.64 -13.70 -3.95
C THR A 91 -3.83 -14.49 -4.48
N ASP A 92 -3.60 -15.73 -4.93
CA ASP A 92 -4.70 -16.62 -5.33
C ASP A 92 -5.65 -16.87 -4.16
N ALA A 93 -5.11 -17.04 -2.95
CA ALA A 93 -5.91 -17.15 -1.72
C ALA A 93 -6.81 -15.94 -1.48
N SER A 94 -6.24 -14.74 -1.58
CA SER A 94 -7.00 -13.48 -1.39
C SER A 94 -8.09 -13.34 -2.45
N ALA A 95 -7.75 -13.60 -3.71
CA ALA A 95 -8.70 -13.53 -4.81
C ALA A 95 -9.84 -14.55 -4.66
N TYR A 96 -9.52 -15.80 -4.35
CA TYR A 96 -10.48 -16.86 -4.09
C TYR A 96 -11.47 -16.49 -2.96
N LEU A 97 -10.96 -16.04 -1.83
CA LEU A 97 -11.81 -15.66 -0.68
C LEU A 97 -12.74 -14.48 -1.03
N ILE A 98 -12.22 -13.47 -1.73
CA ILE A 98 -12.99 -12.31 -2.18
C ILE A 98 -14.09 -12.73 -3.16
N GLN A 99 -13.79 -13.61 -4.12
CA GLN A 99 -14.75 -14.03 -5.14
C GLN A 99 -15.80 -15.01 -4.61
N HIS A 100 -15.43 -15.92 -3.70
CA HIS A 100 -16.29 -17.05 -3.33
C HIS A 100 -16.83 -17.00 -1.91
N LYS A 101 -16.27 -16.20 -0.99
CA LYS A 101 -16.65 -16.25 0.43
C LYS A 101 -17.36 -14.99 0.93
N LEU A 102 -17.19 -13.85 0.28
CA LEU A 102 -17.86 -12.60 0.69
C LEU A 102 -19.35 -12.53 0.33
N GLY A 103 -19.80 -13.28 -0.66
CA GLY A 103 -21.20 -13.25 -1.08
C GLY A 103 -21.68 -11.83 -1.42
N ALA A 104 -22.83 -11.46 -0.89
CA ALA A 104 -23.46 -10.16 -1.15
C ALA A 104 -22.67 -8.95 -0.62
N GLN A 105 -21.75 -9.13 0.35
CA GLN A 105 -20.94 -8.04 0.90
C GLN A 105 -19.66 -7.74 0.10
N ARG A 106 -19.33 -8.55 -0.93
CA ARG A 106 -18.10 -8.41 -1.73
C ARG A 106 -17.86 -6.99 -2.21
N ASP A 107 -18.86 -6.38 -2.84
CA ASP A 107 -18.70 -5.04 -3.41
C ASP A 107 -18.57 -3.97 -2.33
N ALA A 108 -19.15 -4.15 -1.16
CA ALA A 108 -18.96 -3.24 -0.02
C ALA A 108 -17.54 -3.34 0.54
N ILE A 109 -17.00 -4.53 0.71
CA ILE A 109 -15.62 -4.75 1.16
C ILE A 109 -14.60 -4.24 0.14
N LEU A 110 -14.81 -4.48 -1.15
CA LEU A 110 -13.94 -3.94 -2.19
C LEU A 110 -13.97 -2.39 -2.20
N ARG A 111 -15.13 -1.75 -2.04
CA ARG A 111 -15.21 -0.30 -1.89
C ARG A 111 -14.53 0.20 -0.61
N GLU A 112 -14.63 -0.53 0.49
CA GLU A 112 -13.93 -0.20 1.72
C GLU A 112 -12.40 -0.26 1.55
N LEU A 113 -11.88 -1.25 0.84
CA LEU A 113 -10.43 -1.42 0.64
C LEU A 113 -9.88 -0.43 -0.40
N PHE A 114 -10.54 -0.28 -1.54
CA PHE A 114 -10.02 0.46 -2.69
C PHE A 114 -10.66 1.83 -2.90
N GLY A 115 -11.87 2.07 -2.38
CA GLY A 115 -12.52 3.37 -2.41
C GLY A 115 -11.85 4.35 -1.46
N ARG A 116 -12.03 5.65 -1.73
CA ARG A 116 -11.36 6.68 -0.95
C ARG A 116 -12.25 7.38 0.06
N ASP A 117 -13.52 7.63 -0.28
CA ASP A 117 -14.51 8.30 0.57
C ASP A 117 -15.88 7.61 0.48
N PRO A 118 -16.23 6.73 1.41
CA PRO A 118 -15.41 6.17 2.49
C PRO A 118 -14.51 5.04 1.97
N GLY A 119 -13.34 4.82 2.59
CA GLY A 119 -12.48 3.68 2.33
C GLY A 119 -11.00 3.94 2.58
N LEU A 120 -10.19 2.90 2.46
CA LEU A 120 -8.74 2.97 2.66
C LEU A 120 -8.01 3.60 1.49
N GLY A 121 -8.54 3.50 0.27
CA GLY A 121 -7.89 3.97 -0.94
C GLY A 121 -6.60 3.24 -1.26
N LEU A 122 -6.53 1.92 -1.01
CA LEU A 122 -5.36 1.12 -1.36
C LEU A 122 -5.00 1.34 -2.82
N SER A 123 -3.74 1.66 -3.11
CA SER A 123 -3.30 2.12 -4.43
C SER A 123 -1.99 1.51 -4.92
N PHE A 124 -1.34 0.67 -4.10
CA PHE A 124 -0.14 -0.06 -4.46
C PHE A 124 -0.31 -1.52 -4.06
N MET A 125 -0.32 -2.43 -5.03
CA MET A 125 -0.53 -3.85 -4.78
C MET A 125 0.53 -4.71 -5.45
N ARG A 126 0.73 -5.90 -4.89
CA ARG A 126 1.57 -6.95 -5.48
C ARG A 126 0.72 -8.08 -6.02
N VAL A 127 1.18 -8.73 -7.09
CA VAL A 127 0.48 -9.83 -7.76
C VAL A 127 1.47 -10.94 -8.07
N PRO A 128 1.28 -12.18 -7.58
CA PRO A 128 2.08 -13.32 -8.01
C PRO A 128 1.89 -13.62 -9.50
N MET A 129 2.99 -13.87 -10.21
CA MET A 129 3.01 -14.40 -11.57
C MET A 129 3.10 -15.93 -11.51
N GLY A 130 1.98 -16.63 -11.74
CA GLY A 130 1.84 -18.05 -11.44
C GLY A 130 1.60 -18.28 -9.96
N ALA A 131 1.79 -19.50 -9.50
CA ALA A 131 1.56 -19.92 -8.13
C ALA A 131 2.61 -19.35 -7.17
N SER A 132 2.16 -19.07 -5.94
CA SER A 132 2.96 -18.78 -4.76
C SER A 132 2.65 -19.81 -3.65
N ASP A 133 3.20 -19.61 -2.45
CA ASP A 133 2.79 -20.36 -1.25
C ASP A 133 1.30 -20.16 -0.89
N PHE A 134 0.68 -19.06 -1.30
CA PHE A 134 -0.76 -18.79 -1.11
C PHE A 134 -1.58 -19.03 -2.38
N SER A 135 -1.32 -20.15 -3.02
CA SER A 135 -2.13 -20.71 -4.13
C SER A 135 -2.78 -22.01 -3.70
N THR A 136 -3.83 -22.43 -4.40
CA THR A 136 -4.54 -23.69 -4.12
C THR A 136 -3.88 -24.91 -4.77
N HIS A 137 -3.01 -24.66 -5.76
CA HIS A 137 -2.18 -25.64 -6.45
C HIS A 137 -0.95 -24.97 -7.07
N ASP A 138 0.06 -25.76 -7.39
CA ASP A 138 1.25 -25.29 -8.09
C ASP A 138 0.97 -25.16 -9.58
N TYR A 139 1.28 -24.00 -10.17
CA TYR A 139 1.17 -23.77 -11.61
C TYR A 139 2.13 -22.67 -12.08
N SER A 140 2.47 -22.72 -13.35
CA SER A 140 3.01 -21.59 -14.10
C SER A 140 2.14 -21.33 -15.32
N TYR A 141 2.46 -20.31 -16.10
CA TYR A 141 1.69 -20.01 -17.32
C TYR A 141 2.15 -20.83 -18.54
N ASP A 142 3.10 -21.77 -18.38
CA ASP A 142 3.62 -22.60 -19.47
C ASP A 142 4.16 -23.93 -18.95
N ASP A 143 3.33 -24.67 -18.23
CA ASP A 143 3.72 -25.98 -17.70
C ASP A 143 3.75 -27.05 -18.78
N MET A 144 4.84 -27.81 -18.79
CA MET A 144 5.07 -28.88 -19.76
C MET A 144 5.14 -30.25 -19.08
N PRO A 145 4.73 -31.32 -19.77
CA PRO A 145 4.96 -32.66 -19.30
C PRO A 145 6.47 -32.92 -19.03
N ALA A 146 6.75 -33.77 -18.06
CA ALA A 146 8.12 -34.08 -17.67
C ALA A 146 9.03 -34.42 -18.89
N GLY A 147 10.17 -33.78 -18.98
CA GLY A 147 11.13 -33.95 -20.06
C GLY A 147 10.81 -33.20 -21.37
N GLN A 148 9.68 -32.53 -21.45
CA GLN A 148 9.34 -31.65 -22.59
C GLN A 148 9.68 -30.19 -22.27
N THR A 149 9.92 -29.39 -23.32
CA THR A 149 10.19 -27.96 -23.25
C THR A 149 9.36 -27.22 -24.28
N ASP A 150 9.07 -25.95 -24.02
CA ASP A 150 8.41 -25.04 -24.98
C ASP A 150 9.18 -23.71 -25.13
N PRO A 151 10.36 -23.70 -25.76
CA PRO A 151 11.16 -22.46 -25.88
C PRO A 151 10.46 -21.30 -26.60
N THR A 152 9.43 -21.59 -27.38
CA THR A 152 8.62 -20.60 -28.10
C THR A 152 7.41 -20.13 -27.30
N LEU A 153 7.16 -20.76 -26.13
CA LEU A 153 6.00 -20.49 -25.28
C LEU A 153 4.66 -20.66 -26.01
N ALA A 154 4.57 -21.64 -26.94
CA ALA A 154 3.36 -21.87 -27.72
C ALA A 154 2.15 -22.22 -26.84
N ARG A 155 2.40 -22.75 -25.63
CA ARG A 155 1.37 -23.11 -24.64
C ARG A 155 1.15 -22.07 -23.56
N PHE A 156 1.85 -20.95 -23.61
CA PHE A 156 1.69 -19.88 -22.61
C PHE A 156 0.24 -19.42 -22.52
N SER A 157 -0.35 -19.47 -21.34
CA SER A 157 -1.70 -18.98 -21.04
C SER A 157 -1.80 -18.45 -19.62
N ILE A 158 -2.51 -17.34 -19.44
CA ILE A 158 -2.88 -16.77 -18.14
C ILE A 158 -4.26 -17.28 -17.67
N ASP A 159 -4.76 -18.37 -18.23
CA ASP A 159 -6.11 -18.86 -17.96
C ASP A 159 -6.34 -19.26 -16.50
N GLU A 160 -5.29 -19.67 -15.78
CA GLU A 160 -5.34 -19.97 -14.35
C GLU A 160 -5.77 -18.76 -13.49
N ASP A 161 -5.49 -17.55 -13.95
CA ASP A 161 -5.84 -16.32 -13.22
C ASP A 161 -7.25 -15.80 -13.55
N ARG A 162 -7.90 -16.34 -14.61
CA ARG A 162 -9.22 -15.86 -15.06
C ARG A 162 -10.37 -16.13 -14.10
N PRO A 163 -10.40 -17.23 -13.33
CA PRO A 163 -11.50 -17.48 -12.40
C PRO A 163 -11.57 -16.45 -11.27
N ASP A 164 -10.46 -16.08 -10.66
CA ASP A 164 -10.42 -15.33 -9.41
C ASP A 164 -9.57 -14.07 -9.46
N LYS A 165 -8.29 -14.20 -9.80
CA LYS A 165 -7.30 -13.11 -9.69
C LYS A 165 -7.64 -11.94 -10.62
N LEU A 166 -7.87 -12.18 -11.90
CA LEU A 166 -8.22 -11.13 -12.86
C LEU A 166 -9.55 -10.44 -12.54
N PRO A 167 -10.66 -11.13 -12.20
CA PRO A 167 -11.89 -10.47 -11.78
C PRO A 167 -11.74 -9.62 -10.52
N ALA A 168 -10.99 -10.08 -9.50
CA ALA A 168 -10.72 -9.31 -8.29
C ALA A 168 -9.94 -8.02 -8.60
N LEU A 169 -8.89 -8.12 -9.41
CA LEU A 169 -8.07 -6.98 -9.82
C LEU A 169 -8.85 -5.98 -10.69
N ARG A 170 -9.68 -6.45 -11.62
CA ARG A 170 -10.55 -5.57 -12.42
C ARG A 170 -11.53 -4.81 -11.54
N SER A 171 -12.12 -5.48 -10.55
CA SER A 171 -13.03 -4.82 -9.60
C SER A 171 -12.29 -3.76 -8.77
N ALA A 172 -11.08 -4.04 -8.31
CA ALA A 172 -10.24 -3.08 -7.58
C ALA A 172 -9.87 -1.86 -8.46
N LEU A 173 -9.47 -2.09 -9.71
CA LEU A 173 -9.13 -1.04 -10.68
C LEU A 173 -10.35 -0.20 -11.08
N ALA A 174 -11.53 -0.79 -11.17
CA ALA A 174 -12.77 -0.06 -11.43
C ALA A 174 -13.12 0.92 -10.29
N ILE A 175 -12.79 0.55 -9.04
CA ILE A 175 -13.00 1.40 -7.87
C ILE A 175 -11.86 2.43 -7.75
N ASN A 176 -10.61 2.01 -7.95
CA ASN A 176 -9.43 2.87 -7.87
C ASN A 176 -8.58 2.78 -9.15
N PRO A 177 -8.85 3.63 -10.16
CA PRO A 177 -8.08 3.64 -11.41
C PRO A 177 -6.59 4.05 -11.24
N LYS A 178 -6.21 4.59 -10.08
CA LYS A 178 -4.81 4.94 -9.77
C LYS A 178 -4.01 3.76 -9.19
N LEU A 179 -4.64 2.60 -9.00
CA LEU A 179 -3.99 1.40 -8.47
C LEU A 179 -2.79 0.99 -9.33
N LYS A 180 -1.63 0.79 -8.71
CA LYS A 180 -0.40 0.32 -9.31
C LYS A 180 -0.13 -1.11 -8.90
N LEU A 181 0.16 -1.98 -9.87
CA LEU A 181 0.37 -3.41 -9.67
C LEU A 181 1.83 -3.77 -9.94
N VAL A 182 2.51 -4.34 -8.95
CA VAL A 182 3.84 -4.96 -9.09
C VAL A 182 3.65 -6.46 -9.20
N ALA A 183 4.12 -7.06 -10.28
CA ALA A 183 4.02 -8.49 -10.49
C ALA A 183 5.36 -9.19 -10.27
N SER A 184 5.35 -10.36 -9.60
CA SER A 184 6.54 -11.10 -9.22
C SER A 184 6.34 -12.61 -9.38
N PRO A 185 7.20 -13.34 -10.11
CA PRO A 185 7.16 -14.80 -10.15
C PRO A 185 7.83 -15.40 -8.91
N TRP A 186 7.25 -16.46 -8.36
CA TRP A 186 7.88 -17.30 -7.34
C TRP A 186 8.81 -18.34 -7.99
N SER A 187 8.40 -18.83 -9.16
CA SER A 187 9.19 -19.79 -9.95
C SER A 187 8.95 -19.56 -11.43
N LEU A 188 9.85 -20.13 -12.22
CA LEU A 188 9.69 -20.35 -13.66
C LEU A 188 8.93 -21.65 -13.92
N PRO A 189 8.40 -21.85 -15.14
CA PRO A 189 8.03 -23.18 -15.62
C PRO A 189 9.15 -24.18 -15.36
N GLY A 190 8.80 -25.36 -14.86
CA GLY A 190 9.80 -26.38 -14.45
C GLY A 190 10.83 -26.70 -15.53
N TRP A 191 10.42 -26.71 -16.79
CA TRP A 191 11.31 -27.04 -17.92
C TRP A 191 12.43 -25.98 -18.15
N MET A 192 12.27 -24.76 -17.66
CA MET A 192 13.31 -23.71 -17.69
C MET A 192 14.34 -23.86 -16.56
N LYS A 193 14.13 -24.80 -15.62
CA LYS A 193 14.90 -24.91 -14.39
C LYS A 193 15.76 -26.19 -14.34
N THR A 194 16.82 -26.13 -13.55
CA THR A 194 17.73 -27.25 -13.35
C THR A 194 17.09 -28.45 -12.67
N THR A 195 16.02 -28.25 -11.90
CA THR A 195 15.29 -29.33 -11.21
C THR A 195 14.17 -29.94 -12.06
N GLY A 196 13.76 -29.29 -13.15
CA GLY A 196 12.58 -29.71 -13.90
C GLY A 196 11.27 -29.52 -13.12
N SER A 197 11.26 -28.72 -12.05
CA SER A 197 10.15 -28.54 -11.11
C SER A 197 9.95 -27.06 -10.80
N LEU A 198 8.74 -26.67 -10.40
CA LEU A 198 8.46 -25.33 -9.87
C LEU A 198 9.18 -25.09 -8.53
N ILE A 199 9.51 -26.15 -7.80
CA ILE A 199 10.14 -26.09 -6.49
C ILE A 199 11.67 -26.18 -6.63
N LYS A 200 12.40 -25.26 -5.93
CA LYS A 200 13.88 -25.21 -5.91
C LYS A 200 14.54 -25.01 -7.28
N GLY A 201 15.84 -25.10 -7.29
CA GLY A 201 16.69 -25.04 -8.47
C GLY A 201 17.01 -23.63 -8.95
N THR A 202 17.75 -23.57 -10.02
CA THR A 202 18.17 -22.34 -10.69
C THR A 202 17.69 -22.34 -12.14
N MET A 203 17.68 -21.18 -12.72
CA MET A 203 17.35 -21.02 -14.13
C MET A 203 18.46 -21.57 -15.04
N ARG A 204 18.06 -22.24 -16.10
CA ARG A 204 18.97 -22.73 -17.17
C ARG A 204 19.22 -21.58 -18.16
N PRO A 205 20.50 -21.19 -18.39
CA PRO A 205 20.84 -20.01 -19.20
C PRO A 205 20.31 -20.04 -20.64
N GLU A 206 20.21 -21.25 -21.25
CA GLU A 206 19.65 -21.37 -22.60
C GLU A 206 18.22 -20.91 -22.75
N PHE A 207 17.48 -20.71 -21.66
CA PHE A 207 16.09 -20.23 -21.66
C PHE A 207 15.93 -18.76 -21.23
N TYR A 208 17.00 -18.00 -21.06
CA TYR A 208 16.92 -16.57 -20.70
C TYR A 208 16.07 -15.77 -21.69
N GLY A 209 16.19 -16.08 -22.97
CA GLY A 209 15.32 -15.45 -23.99
C GLY A 209 13.85 -15.82 -23.85
N SER A 210 13.55 -17.10 -23.58
CA SER A 210 12.18 -17.58 -23.34
C SER A 210 11.58 -16.96 -22.09
N PHE A 211 12.37 -16.75 -21.04
CA PHE A 211 11.89 -16.09 -19.82
C PHE A 211 11.58 -14.61 -20.03
N ALA A 212 12.40 -13.90 -20.79
CA ALA A 212 12.09 -12.52 -21.16
C ALA A 212 10.77 -12.44 -21.93
N GLU A 213 10.53 -13.36 -22.87
CA GLU A 213 9.29 -13.49 -23.63
C GLU A 213 8.09 -13.86 -22.74
N TYR A 214 8.31 -14.66 -21.69
CA TYR A 214 7.30 -15.01 -20.69
C TYR A 214 6.79 -13.74 -19.96
N PHE A 215 7.70 -12.85 -19.54
CA PHE A 215 7.30 -11.55 -18.97
C PHE A 215 6.53 -10.69 -19.96
N ARG A 216 6.99 -10.62 -21.22
CA ARG A 216 6.29 -9.84 -22.25
C ARG A 216 4.86 -10.32 -22.41
N ARG A 217 4.66 -11.63 -22.58
CA ARG A 217 3.32 -12.22 -22.75
C ARG A 217 2.43 -12.02 -21.54
N PHE A 218 2.99 -12.14 -20.33
CA PHE A 218 2.26 -11.87 -19.11
C PHE A 218 1.77 -10.42 -19.07
N VAL A 219 2.65 -9.44 -19.25
CA VAL A 219 2.31 -8.01 -19.19
C VAL A 219 1.26 -7.65 -20.26
N GLU A 220 1.44 -8.16 -21.48
CA GLU A 220 0.47 -7.93 -22.57
C GLU A 220 -0.87 -8.65 -22.31
N GLY A 221 -0.83 -9.88 -21.83
CA GLY A 221 -2.03 -10.65 -21.48
C GLY A 221 -2.86 -9.97 -20.40
N TYR A 222 -2.21 -9.54 -19.31
CA TYR A 222 -2.88 -8.78 -18.25
C TYR A 222 -3.42 -7.44 -18.75
N LYS A 223 -2.67 -6.72 -19.55
CA LYS A 223 -3.14 -5.49 -20.19
C LYS A 223 -4.38 -5.73 -21.06
N ALA A 224 -4.40 -6.81 -21.84
CA ALA A 224 -5.55 -7.19 -22.67
C ALA A 224 -6.80 -7.50 -21.82
N GLU A 225 -6.62 -8.01 -20.60
CA GLU A 225 -7.69 -8.23 -19.62
C GLU A 225 -8.10 -6.95 -18.86
N GLY A 226 -7.55 -5.78 -19.22
CA GLY A 226 -7.82 -4.52 -18.53
C GLY A 226 -7.11 -4.35 -17.18
N VAL A 227 -6.04 -5.12 -16.93
CA VAL A 227 -5.23 -5.12 -15.71
C VAL A 227 -3.79 -4.71 -16.05
N PRO A 228 -3.49 -3.42 -16.19
CA PRO A 228 -2.16 -2.96 -16.57
C PRO A 228 -1.14 -3.18 -15.43
N ILE A 229 0.00 -3.78 -15.75
CA ILE A 229 1.11 -3.99 -14.81
C ILE A 229 1.99 -2.74 -14.80
N PHE A 230 2.21 -2.19 -13.61
CA PHE A 230 3.06 -1.02 -13.38
C PHE A 230 4.55 -1.39 -13.34
N ALA A 231 4.89 -2.49 -12.67
CA ALA A 231 6.25 -2.95 -12.55
C ALA A 231 6.32 -4.48 -12.44
N VAL A 232 7.47 -5.04 -12.77
CA VAL A 232 7.78 -6.45 -12.54
C VAL A 232 9.06 -6.57 -11.72
N THR A 233 9.15 -7.60 -10.87
CA THR A 233 10.42 -8.08 -10.31
C THR A 233 10.83 -9.36 -11.05
N LEU A 234 12.13 -9.66 -11.11
CA LEU A 234 12.58 -10.86 -11.86
C LEU A 234 12.24 -12.14 -11.15
N GLN A 235 12.19 -12.10 -9.81
CA GLN A 235 12.00 -13.25 -8.95
C GLN A 235 11.63 -12.79 -7.54
N ASN A 236 10.62 -13.42 -6.94
CA ASN A 236 10.40 -13.34 -5.50
C ASN A 236 11.54 -14.01 -4.76
N GLU A 237 12.14 -13.30 -3.80
CA GLU A 237 13.16 -13.80 -2.88
C GLU A 237 14.27 -14.62 -3.56
N PRO A 238 15.04 -14.02 -4.49
CA PRO A 238 15.98 -14.75 -5.36
C PRO A 238 17.16 -15.41 -4.61
N ALA A 239 17.35 -15.11 -3.33
CA ALA A 239 18.36 -15.78 -2.48
C ALA A 239 17.80 -16.96 -1.66
N TYR A 240 16.50 -17.27 -1.80
CA TYR A 240 15.81 -18.31 -1.02
C TYR A 240 15.28 -19.44 -1.91
N GLU A 241 15.44 -20.69 -1.46
CA GLU A 241 14.94 -21.90 -2.12
C GLU A 241 13.94 -22.63 -1.23
N PRO A 242 12.64 -22.36 -1.36
CA PRO A 242 11.64 -23.10 -0.60
C PRO A 242 11.58 -24.56 -0.96
N THR A 243 11.17 -25.40 0.00
CA THR A 243 11.17 -26.87 -0.18
C THR A 243 9.80 -27.46 -0.49
N ASN A 244 8.73 -26.67 -0.31
CA ASN A 244 7.34 -27.15 -0.32
C ASN A 244 6.35 -26.19 -1.01
N TYR A 245 6.85 -25.21 -1.77
CA TYR A 245 6.08 -24.34 -2.64
C TYR A 245 6.96 -23.80 -3.77
N PRO A 246 6.40 -23.19 -4.83
CA PRO A 246 7.17 -22.67 -5.94
C PRO A 246 8.25 -21.68 -5.50
N GLY A 247 9.45 -21.83 -6.01
CA GLY A 247 10.56 -20.93 -5.75
C GLY A 247 11.84 -21.39 -6.44
N MET A 248 12.81 -20.48 -6.56
CA MET A 248 14.12 -20.76 -7.13
C MET A 248 15.16 -19.75 -6.69
N ARG A 249 16.44 -20.12 -6.81
CA ARG A 249 17.54 -19.16 -6.71
C ARG A 249 17.79 -18.47 -8.04
N LEU A 250 18.05 -17.16 -7.94
CA LEU A 250 18.47 -16.34 -9.07
C LEU A 250 19.57 -15.38 -8.60
N ASP A 251 20.82 -15.80 -8.72
CA ASP A 251 21.99 -15.07 -8.22
C ASP A 251 22.22 -13.76 -8.97
N PRO A 252 22.93 -12.77 -8.37
CA PRO A 252 23.12 -11.45 -8.98
C PRO A 252 23.65 -11.45 -10.41
N PRO A 253 24.64 -12.29 -10.80
CA PRO A 253 25.09 -12.34 -12.19
C PRO A 253 23.98 -12.75 -13.18
N ALA A 254 23.17 -13.73 -12.80
CA ALA A 254 22.05 -14.18 -13.63
C ALA A 254 20.96 -13.08 -13.76
N ARG A 255 20.63 -12.40 -12.66
CA ARG A 255 19.70 -11.26 -12.68
C ARG A 255 20.23 -10.14 -13.56
N ALA A 256 21.52 -9.78 -13.41
CA ALA A 256 22.15 -8.73 -14.22
C ALA A 256 22.09 -9.07 -15.72
N GLU A 257 22.39 -10.32 -16.10
CA GLU A 257 22.31 -10.78 -17.48
C GLU A 257 20.87 -10.75 -18.02
N LEU A 258 19.92 -11.29 -17.27
CA LEU A 258 18.49 -11.28 -17.63
C LEU A 258 17.98 -9.87 -17.86
N ILE A 259 18.24 -8.96 -16.92
CA ILE A 259 17.79 -7.57 -17.02
C ILE A 259 18.49 -6.87 -18.19
N GLY A 260 19.82 -6.94 -18.22
CA GLY A 260 20.63 -6.13 -19.12
C GLY A 260 20.60 -6.59 -20.59
N LYS A 261 20.49 -7.91 -20.83
CA LYS A 261 20.59 -8.46 -22.18
C LYS A 261 19.29 -9.03 -22.74
N HIS A 262 18.31 -9.37 -21.87
CA HIS A 262 17.08 -10.03 -22.29
C HIS A 262 15.82 -9.20 -22.01
N VAL A 263 15.39 -9.05 -20.75
CA VAL A 263 14.11 -8.42 -20.39
C VAL A 263 14.10 -6.92 -20.73
N GLY A 264 15.13 -6.18 -20.32
CA GLY A 264 15.19 -4.73 -20.56
C GLY A 264 15.20 -4.37 -22.04
N PRO A 265 16.09 -4.96 -22.87
CA PRO A 265 16.05 -4.73 -24.32
C PRO A 265 14.76 -5.20 -25.00
N LEU A 266 14.12 -6.27 -24.52
CA LEU A 266 12.85 -6.74 -25.07
C LEU A 266 11.72 -5.73 -24.78
N PHE A 267 11.58 -5.28 -23.53
CA PHE A 267 10.59 -4.27 -23.15
C PHE A 267 10.78 -2.98 -23.96
N GLY A 268 12.03 -2.54 -24.13
CA GLY A 268 12.33 -1.37 -24.97
C GLY A 268 11.88 -1.52 -26.42
N ARG A 269 12.15 -2.69 -27.05
CA ARG A 269 11.77 -2.95 -28.45
C ARG A 269 10.27 -3.14 -28.65
N THR A 270 9.57 -3.68 -27.67
CA THR A 270 8.13 -3.95 -27.75
C THR A 270 7.26 -2.83 -27.18
N GLY A 271 7.88 -1.78 -26.62
CA GLY A 271 7.16 -0.62 -26.07
C GLY A 271 6.45 -0.91 -24.76
N ILE A 272 6.85 -1.95 -24.02
CA ILE A 272 6.31 -2.24 -22.69
C ILE A 272 6.80 -1.16 -21.72
N GLN A 273 5.85 -0.55 -21.00
CA GLN A 273 6.12 0.55 -20.06
C GLN A 273 6.26 0.07 -18.62
N ALA A 274 6.08 -1.23 -18.34
CA ALA A 274 6.28 -1.77 -16.99
C ALA A 274 7.73 -1.57 -16.54
N LEU A 275 7.91 -1.06 -15.33
CA LEU A 275 9.22 -0.89 -14.71
C LEU A 275 9.84 -2.24 -14.37
N ILE A 276 11.17 -2.30 -14.32
CA ILE A 276 11.90 -3.48 -13.86
C ILE A 276 12.49 -3.15 -12.49
N LEU A 277 12.06 -3.86 -11.46
CA LEU A 277 12.60 -3.76 -10.11
C LEU A 277 13.50 -4.98 -9.85
N ASP A 278 14.63 -4.76 -9.19
CA ASP A 278 15.51 -5.84 -8.77
C ASP A 278 15.31 -6.18 -7.29
N TRP A 279 15.84 -7.30 -6.87
CA TRP A 279 15.92 -7.87 -5.54
C TRP A 279 14.60 -8.52 -5.08
N ASP A 280 13.62 -7.74 -4.64
CA ASP A 280 12.35 -8.26 -4.11
C ASP A 280 12.55 -9.26 -2.95
N HIS A 281 13.39 -8.86 -1.96
CA HIS A 281 13.82 -9.68 -0.83
C HIS A 281 14.25 -8.81 0.37
N ASN A 282 14.75 -9.46 1.43
CA ASN A 282 15.06 -8.90 2.74
C ASN A 282 16.16 -7.81 2.74
N TRP A 283 16.16 -7.01 3.79
CA TRP A 283 17.15 -5.95 4.01
C TRP A 283 18.55 -6.44 4.41
N ASP A 284 18.71 -7.72 4.81
CA ASP A 284 19.96 -8.27 5.36
C ASP A 284 21.07 -8.52 4.32
N LEU A 285 20.76 -8.49 3.03
CA LEU A 285 21.73 -8.78 1.95
C LEU A 285 21.77 -7.68 0.87
N PRO A 286 22.09 -6.41 1.23
CA PRO A 286 22.14 -5.30 0.26
C PRO A 286 23.21 -5.48 -0.82
N SER A 287 24.24 -6.28 -0.56
CA SER A 287 25.26 -6.61 -1.55
C SER A 287 24.69 -7.26 -2.80
N SER A 288 23.55 -7.94 -2.71
CA SER A 288 22.91 -8.63 -3.83
C SER A 288 22.36 -7.64 -4.89
N PRO A 289 21.47 -6.67 -4.55
CA PRO A 289 21.05 -5.66 -5.51
C PRO A 289 22.18 -4.72 -5.92
N LEU A 290 23.12 -4.40 -5.02
CA LEU A 290 24.28 -3.57 -5.36
C LEU A 290 25.15 -4.24 -6.44
N ALA A 291 25.32 -5.56 -6.41
CA ALA A 291 26.04 -6.28 -7.45
C ALA A 291 25.36 -6.19 -8.83
N VAL A 292 24.02 -6.21 -8.88
CA VAL A 292 23.26 -5.99 -10.12
C VAL A 292 23.37 -4.55 -10.59
N LEU A 293 23.31 -3.58 -9.69
CA LEU A 293 23.47 -2.17 -10.01
C LEU A 293 24.90 -1.79 -10.42
N ALA A 294 25.92 -2.55 -9.99
CA ALA A 294 27.30 -2.38 -10.44
C ALA A 294 27.47 -2.73 -11.92
N ASP A 295 26.67 -3.68 -12.46
CA ASP A 295 26.65 -3.99 -13.89
C ASP A 295 25.99 -2.84 -14.67
N SER A 296 26.76 -2.15 -15.51
CA SER A 296 26.28 -0.97 -16.26
C SER A 296 25.17 -1.31 -17.26
N THR A 297 25.15 -2.53 -17.77
CA THR A 297 24.13 -2.99 -18.74
C THR A 297 22.81 -3.24 -18.05
N ALA A 298 22.83 -3.91 -16.90
CA ALA A 298 21.65 -4.13 -16.07
C ALA A 298 21.12 -2.82 -15.47
N ARG A 299 22.02 -2.02 -14.87
CA ARG A 299 21.67 -0.75 -14.23
C ARG A 299 20.90 0.19 -15.16
N ARG A 300 21.14 0.12 -16.46
CA ARG A 300 20.43 0.89 -17.48
C ARG A 300 18.93 0.63 -17.47
N TYR A 301 18.50 -0.60 -17.16
CA TYR A 301 17.11 -1.04 -17.22
C TYR A 301 16.46 -1.21 -15.84
N VAL A 302 17.25 -1.35 -14.76
CA VAL A 302 16.72 -1.37 -13.40
C VAL A 302 16.14 0.00 -13.06
N ASN A 303 14.86 0.08 -12.75
CA ASN A 303 14.19 1.31 -12.34
C ASN A 303 14.24 1.52 -10.83
N GLY A 304 14.27 0.43 -10.04
CA GLY A 304 14.30 0.52 -8.59
C GLY A 304 14.61 -0.82 -7.92
N ILE A 305 14.69 -0.76 -6.59
CA ILE A 305 14.92 -1.93 -5.72
C ILE A 305 13.67 -2.16 -4.87
N ALA A 306 13.26 -3.44 -4.80
CA ALA A 306 12.12 -3.90 -4.02
C ALA A 306 12.62 -4.64 -2.76
N TRP A 307 11.95 -4.40 -1.61
CA TRP A 307 12.40 -4.86 -0.31
C TRP A 307 11.32 -5.64 0.46
N HIS A 308 11.77 -6.60 1.29
CA HIS A 308 10.99 -7.36 2.25
C HIS A 308 11.52 -7.16 3.68
N CYS A 309 10.71 -7.53 4.70
CA CYS A 309 10.98 -7.22 6.10
C CYS A 309 11.53 -8.35 6.96
N TYR A 310 11.67 -9.56 6.44
CA TYR A 310 11.86 -10.76 7.27
C TYR A 310 13.25 -10.88 7.87
N ALA A 311 14.24 -10.15 7.36
CA ALA A 311 15.59 -10.07 7.93
C ALA A 311 16.23 -8.70 7.64
N GLY A 312 17.15 -8.28 8.50
CA GLY A 312 17.87 -7.02 8.38
C GLY A 312 17.13 -5.82 8.96
N ASP A 313 17.56 -4.63 8.56
CA ASP A 313 17.00 -3.36 9.03
C ASP A 313 16.64 -2.41 7.89
N VAL A 314 15.54 -1.67 8.08
CA VAL A 314 14.99 -0.74 7.09
C VAL A 314 15.96 0.37 6.66
N GLY A 315 16.88 0.77 7.54
CA GLY A 315 17.90 1.78 7.23
C GLY A 315 18.82 1.43 6.06
N VAL A 316 18.86 0.16 5.63
CA VAL A 316 19.61 -0.25 4.44
C VAL A 316 19.08 0.37 3.15
N GLN A 317 17.79 0.73 3.11
CA GLN A 317 17.19 1.43 1.97
C GLN A 317 17.89 2.76 1.70
N ASP A 318 18.18 3.54 2.77
CA ASP A 318 18.91 4.81 2.68
C ASP A 318 20.31 4.59 2.11
N SER A 319 21.01 3.55 2.55
CA SER A 319 22.37 3.25 2.11
C SER A 319 22.43 2.92 0.62
N VAL A 320 21.50 2.11 0.12
CA VAL A 320 21.41 1.75 -1.30
C VAL A 320 20.97 2.94 -2.14
N HIS A 321 20.01 3.74 -1.65
CA HIS A 321 19.58 4.95 -2.34
C HIS A 321 20.71 6.00 -2.41
N ALA A 322 21.49 6.16 -1.35
CA ALA A 322 22.62 7.10 -1.35
C ALA A 322 23.68 6.72 -2.40
N GLU A 323 23.93 5.42 -2.64
CA GLU A 323 24.86 4.95 -3.67
C GLU A 323 24.28 5.08 -5.09
N TYR A 324 22.96 4.87 -5.25
CA TYR A 324 22.26 4.95 -6.53
C TYR A 324 21.00 5.83 -6.45
N PRO A 325 21.16 7.16 -6.28
CA PRO A 325 20.01 8.07 -5.99
C PRO A 325 19.02 8.21 -7.15
N ALA A 326 19.38 7.77 -8.35
CA ALA A 326 18.47 7.73 -9.51
C ALA A 326 17.60 6.46 -9.55
N LYS A 327 17.74 5.56 -8.57
CA LYS A 327 16.94 4.33 -8.48
C LYS A 327 15.88 4.46 -7.41
N ASP A 328 14.66 4.16 -7.80
CA ASP A 328 13.52 4.17 -6.89
C ASP A 328 13.62 3.05 -5.84
N THR A 329 12.97 3.25 -4.71
CA THR A 329 12.83 2.26 -3.65
C THR A 329 11.37 1.88 -3.49
N TYR A 330 11.10 0.59 -3.33
CA TYR A 330 9.76 0.04 -3.09
C TYR A 330 9.83 -0.96 -1.94
N PHE A 331 8.82 -0.95 -1.08
CA PHE A 331 8.64 -1.99 -0.08
C PHE A 331 7.49 -2.89 -0.53
N THR A 332 7.78 -4.15 -0.84
CA THR A 332 6.89 -5.02 -1.62
C THR A 332 6.29 -6.18 -0.85
N GLU A 333 6.83 -6.52 0.34
CA GLU A 333 6.26 -7.60 1.14
C GLU A 333 6.65 -7.56 2.61
N CYS A 334 5.66 -7.76 3.49
CA CYS A 334 5.79 -8.17 4.88
C CYS A 334 4.49 -8.81 5.37
N SER A 335 4.56 -9.89 6.12
CA SER A 335 3.41 -10.55 6.72
C SER A 335 3.38 -10.41 8.23
N GLY A 336 2.19 -10.30 8.80
CA GLY A 336 1.93 -10.65 10.19
C GLY A 336 1.46 -12.08 10.32
N GLY A 337 1.38 -12.57 11.56
CA GLY A 337 0.92 -13.94 11.78
C GLY A 337 0.84 -14.34 13.24
N GLY A 338 0.48 -15.60 13.46
CA GLY A 338 0.30 -16.18 14.80
C GLY A 338 1.56 -16.23 15.67
N TRP A 339 2.75 -16.05 15.08
CA TRP A 339 4.01 -15.93 15.83
C TRP A 339 4.13 -14.61 16.61
N ALA A 340 3.33 -13.60 16.28
CA ALA A 340 3.28 -12.30 16.95
C ALA A 340 1.83 -12.01 17.37
N PRO A 341 1.35 -12.57 18.50
CA PRO A 341 -0.05 -12.46 18.89
C PRO A 341 -0.44 -11.14 19.53
N VAL A 342 0.54 -10.32 19.99
CA VAL A 342 0.28 -9.08 20.72
C VAL A 342 -0.05 -7.96 19.74
N TYR A 343 -1.27 -7.44 19.79
CA TYR A 343 -1.75 -6.37 18.89
C TYR A 343 -0.86 -5.12 18.94
N ALA A 344 -0.52 -4.65 20.14
CA ALA A 344 0.29 -3.45 20.35
C ALA A 344 1.67 -3.54 19.68
N ASP A 345 2.33 -4.71 19.79
CA ASP A 345 3.65 -4.93 19.19
C ASP A 345 3.57 -4.96 17.67
N ASN A 346 2.52 -5.58 17.11
CA ASN A 346 2.29 -5.58 15.69
C ASN A 346 1.97 -4.16 15.17
N LEU A 347 1.11 -3.40 15.86
CA LEU A 347 0.81 -2.02 15.48
C LEU A 347 2.09 -1.18 15.42
N LYS A 348 2.91 -1.28 16.47
CA LYS A 348 4.21 -0.61 16.56
C LYS A 348 5.14 -1.04 15.41
N PHE A 349 5.21 -2.32 15.09
CA PHE A 349 6.04 -2.86 14.03
C PHE A 349 5.58 -2.36 12.65
N PHE A 350 4.30 -2.56 12.31
CA PHE A 350 3.79 -2.19 10.99
C PHE A 350 3.85 -0.68 10.75
N VAL A 351 3.47 0.13 11.73
CA VAL A 351 3.50 1.59 11.57
C VAL A 351 4.91 2.13 11.66
N GLY A 352 5.68 1.75 12.69
CA GLY A 352 7.01 2.31 12.93
C GLY A 352 8.02 1.86 11.89
N LYS A 353 8.12 0.55 11.63
CA LYS A 353 9.14 0.01 10.73
C LYS A 353 8.73 0.05 9.26
N LEU A 354 7.46 -0.29 8.93
CA LEU A 354 7.05 -0.43 7.54
C LEU A 354 6.47 0.87 6.98
N ILE A 355 5.56 1.56 7.68
CA ILE A 355 5.00 2.79 7.16
C ILE A 355 6.02 3.94 7.32
N ILE A 356 6.40 4.27 8.55
CA ILE A 356 7.31 5.38 8.84
C ILE A 356 8.71 5.08 8.32
N GLY A 357 9.29 3.93 8.69
CA GLY A 357 10.65 3.58 8.35
C GLY A 357 10.89 3.46 6.86
N SER A 358 10.08 2.66 6.13
CA SER A 358 10.28 2.49 4.69
C SER A 358 10.04 3.78 3.90
N THR A 359 9.03 4.60 4.26
CA THR A 359 8.78 5.85 3.54
C THR A 359 9.85 6.90 3.82
N ARG A 360 10.44 6.94 5.01
CA ARG A 360 11.64 7.74 5.27
C ARG A 360 12.84 7.20 4.52
N GLY A 361 12.95 5.87 4.39
CA GLY A 361 13.96 5.18 3.57
C GLY A 361 13.62 5.16 2.07
N TRP A 362 13.00 6.23 1.55
CA TRP A 362 12.74 6.47 0.12
C TRP A 362 11.70 5.58 -0.55
N ALA A 363 11.03 4.67 0.16
CA ALA A 363 10.01 3.85 -0.48
C ALA A 363 8.87 4.72 -1.04
N LYS A 364 8.60 4.57 -2.34
CA LYS A 364 7.49 5.22 -3.06
C LYS A 364 6.17 4.48 -2.86
N GLY A 365 6.23 3.21 -2.53
CA GLY A 365 5.07 2.36 -2.23
C GLY A 365 5.40 1.35 -1.15
N VAL A 366 4.39 0.99 -0.35
CA VAL A 366 4.48 0.00 0.72
C VAL A 366 3.36 -1.02 0.55
N ALA A 367 3.71 -2.28 0.31
CA ALA A 367 2.75 -3.38 0.21
C ALA A 367 3.04 -4.44 1.28
N LEU A 368 1.99 -4.85 1.99
CA LEU A 368 2.02 -6.04 2.84
C LEU A 368 1.79 -7.30 2.00
N TRP A 369 1.96 -8.48 2.63
CA TRP A 369 1.68 -9.73 1.94
C TRP A 369 0.16 -9.89 1.73
N ASN A 370 -0.46 -10.98 2.03
CA ASN A 370 -1.83 -11.29 1.69
C ASN A 370 -2.85 -10.19 2.05
N LEU A 371 -3.66 -9.75 1.07
CA LEU A 371 -4.77 -8.84 1.31
C LEU A 371 -5.85 -9.51 2.17
N ALA A 372 -6.16 -10.77 1.90
CA ALA A 372 -7.14 -11.54 2.66
C ALA A 372 -6.66 -12.99 2.85
N LEU A 373 -6.86 -13.51 4.05
CA LEU A 373 -6.73 -14.94 4.37
C LEU A 373 -7.96 -15.37 5.19
N ASP A 374 -8.19 -16.69 5.28
CA ASP A 374 -9.24 -17.24 6.13
C ASP A 374 -8.81 -17.33 7.60
N GLU A 375 -9.70 -17.84 8.45
CA GLU A 375 -9.49 -18.02 9.89
C GLU A 375 -8.40 -19.04 10.24
N ASN A 376 -7.96 -19.83 9.27
CA ASN A 376 -6.89 -20.83 9.42
C ASN A 376 -5.56 -20.34 8.81
N GLY A 377 -5.51 -19.09 8.33
CA GLY A 377 -4.35 -18.54 7.64
C GLY A 377 -4.20 -19.01 6.20
N GLY A 378 -5.27 -19.51 5.58
CA GLY A 378 -5.28 -20.07 4.23
C GLY A 378 -6.24 -19.36 3.25
N PRO A 379 -6.52 -20.00 2.09
CA PRO A 379 -5.90 -21.24 1.61
C PRO A 379 -4.43 -21.06 1.24
N HIS A 380 -3.61 -22.07 1.47
CA HIS A 380 -2.20 -22.06 1.09
C HIS A 380 -1.72 -23.49 0.75
N LEU A 381 -0.64 -23.57 -0.01
CA LEU A 381 0.02 -24.84 -0.36
C LEU A 381 1.51 -24.72 0.00
N GLY A 382 1.87 -25.21 1.19
CA GLY A 382 3.21 -25.01 1.75
C GLY A 382 3.39 -23.60 2.36
N GLY A 383 4.63 -23.18 2.54
CA GLY A 383 4.96 -21.85 3.06
C GLY A 383 4.49 -21.58 4.48
N CYS A 384 3.95 -20.40 4.70
CA CYS A 384 3.53 -19.90 6.01
C CYS A 384 2.15 -20.44 6.43
N GLY A 385 2.11 -21.39 7.36
CA GLY A 385 0.85 -21.98 7.84
C GLY A 385 0.08 -21.17 8.90
N ASN A 386 0.62 -20.02 9.35
CA ASN A 386 0.00 -19.16 10.37
C ASN A 386 0.15 -17.67 10.06
N CYS A 387 0.33 -17.32 8.80
CA CYS A 387 0.29 -15.96 8.30
C CYS A 387 -1.11 -15.35 8.47
N ARG A 388 -1.18 -14.03 8.55
CA ARG A 388 -2.42 -13.26 8.68
C ARG A 388 -2.54 -12.29 7.51
N GLY A 389 -3.74 -12.19 6.92
CA GLY A 389 -4.04 -11.18 5.91
C GLY A 389 -4.29 -9.80 6.51
N VAL A 390 -4.36 -8.78 5.66
CA VAL A 390 -4.85 -7.45 6.05
C VAL A 390 -6.26 -7.56 6.62
N ILE A 391 -7.09 -8.37 6.00
CA ILE A 391 -8.39 -8.81 6.54
C ILE A 391 -8.44 -10.32 6.64
N THR A 392 -9.24 -10.82 7.58
CA THR A 392 -9.61 -12.24 7.65
C THR A 392 -11.06 -12.39 7.17
N ILE A 393 -11.26 -13.27 6.20
CA ILE A 393 -12.60 -13.64 5.69
C ILE A 393 -12.91 -15.04 6.18
N ASN A 394 -13.87 -15.18 7.10
CA ASN A 394 -14.26 -16.51 7.58
C ASN A 394 -14.78 -17.37 6.42
N SER A 395 -14.16 -18.52 6.19
CA SER A 395 -14.39 -19.37 5.02
C SER A 395 -15.78 -20.00 4.96
N VAL A 396 -16.48 -20.05 6.11
CA VAL A 396 -17.83 -20.64 6.25
C VAL A 396 -18.91 -19.56 6.25
N THR A 397 -18.73 -18.51 7.06
CA THR A 397 -19.76 -17.48 7.31
C THR A 397 -19.60 -16.22 6.44
N GLY A 398 -18.43 -16.00 5.84
CA GLY A 398 -18.10 -14.79 5.11
C GLY A 398 -17.87 -13.55 6.01
N VAL A 399 -17.92 -13.70 7.32
CA VAL A 399 -17.67 -12.57 8.26
C VAL A 399 -16.25 -12.05 8.07
N VAL A 400 -16.11 -10.73 7.97
CA VAL A 400 -14.83 -10.05 7.76
C VAL A 400 -14.31 -9.45 9.06
N THR A 401 -13.10 -9.84 9.45
CA THR A 401 -12.35 -9.23 10.54
C THR A 401 -11.23 -8.36 9.97
N ARG A 402 -11.11 -7.13 10.45
CA ARG A 402 -10.03 -6.21 10.12
C ARG A 402 -8.90 -6.42 11.11
N ASN A 403 -7.74 -6.85 10.60
CA ASN A 403 -6.58 -7.15 11.42
C ASN A 403 -5.75 -5.90 11.72
N VAL A 404 -4.71 -6.01 12.53
CA VAL A 404 -3.83 -4.87 12.85
C VAL A 404 -3.20 -4.26 11.60
N GLU A 405 -2.92 -5.09 10.60
CA GLU A 405 -2.38 -4.71 9.29
C GLU A 405 -3.32 -3.74 8.55
N TYR A 406 -4.63 -3.96 8.67
CA TYR A 406 -5.65 -3.06 8.12
C TYR A 406 -5.53 -1.66 8.72
N TYR A 407 -5.47 -1.57 10.05
CA TYR A 407 -5.39 -0.28 10.75
C TYR A 407 -4.05 0.42 10.52
N ALA A 408 -2.96 -0.33 10.48
CA ALA A 408 -1.65 0.22 10.15
C ALA A 408 -1.63 0.84 8.74
N LEU A 409 -2.10 0.11 7.73
CA LEU A 409 -2.23 0.64 6.37
C LEU A 409 -3.17 1.83 6.30
N ALA A 410 -4.29 1.80 7.02
CA ALA A 410 -5.30 2.83 7.02
C ALA A 410 -4.76 4.19 7.49
N HIS A 411 -3.86 4.22 8.49
CA HIS A 411 -3.20 5.44 8.94
C HIS A 411 -2.42 6.17 7.83
N ALA A 412 -2.00 5.45 6.81
CA ALA A 412 -1.32 6.02 5.66
C ALA A 412 -2.24 6.13 4.42
N SER A 413 -2.78 5.00 3.95
CA SER A 413 -3.44 4.90 2.65
C SER A 413 -4.68 5.77 2.50
N GLN A 414 -5.46 5.97 3.58
CA GLN A 414 -6.66 6.80 3.56
C GLN A 414 -6.33 8.29 3.37
N PHE A 415 -5.18 8.72 3.84
CA PHE A 415 -4.84 10.15 3.95
C PHE A 415 -3.76 10.58 2.96
N VAL A 416 -2.75 9.73 2.72
CA VAL A 416 -1.67 9.99 1.76
C VAL A 416 -2.09 9.47 0.40
N ARG A 417 -2.30 10.37 -0.54
CA ARG A 417 -2.84 10.05 -1.87
C ARG A 417 -1.73 9.79 -2.89
N PRO A 418 -1.97 8.96 -3.91
CA PRO A 418 -1.03 8.83 -5.03
C PRO A 418 -0.68 10.19 -5.64
N GLY A 419 0.61 10.49 -5.73
CA GLY A 419 1.15 11.80 -6.12
C GLY A 419 1.52 12.69 -4.93
N ALA A 420 1.23 12.31 -3.67
CA ALA A 420 1.73 13.01 -2.49
C ALA A 420 3.25 12.91 -2.42
N HIS A 421 3.90 13.92 -1.85
CA HIS A 421 5.33 13.88 -1.58
C HIS A 421 5.60 13.64 -0.09
N HIS A 422 6.58 12.79 0.24
CA HIS A 422 7.21 12.81 1.54
C HIS A 422 7.86 14.19 1.74
N ILE A 423 7.60 14.85 2.87
CA ILE A 423 8.16 16.16 3.21
C ILE A 423 8.98 16.08 4.49
N ALA A 424 9.90 17.03 4.68
CA ALA A 424 10.79 17.00 5.85
C ALA A 424 10.00 17.13 7.15
N SER A 425 10.33 16.28 8.10
CA SER A 425 9.80 16.33 9.46
C SER A 425 10.77 15.67 10.44
N THR A 426 10.67 16.02 11.73
CA THR A 426 11.44 15.38 12.81
C THR A 426 11.22 13.87 12.78
N THR A 427 12.28 13.08 12.83
CA THR A 427 12.25 11.61 12.67
C THR A 427 11.83 10.91 13.96
N ASP A 428 12.53 11.21 15.05
CA ASP A 428 12.31 10.63 16.38
C ASP A 428 12.60 11.72 17.44
N VAL A 429 11.68 11.89 18.37
CA VAL A 429 11.83 12.78 19.50
C VAL A 429 11.08 12.24 20.72
N GLY A 430 11.80 11.92 21.79
CA GLY A 430 11.20 11.47 23.06
C GLY A 430 10.36 10.19 22.93
N GLY A 431 10.69 9.30 21.99
CA GLY A 431 9.94 8.09 21.72
C GLY A 431 8.75 8.28 20.76
N LEU A 432 8.62 9.45 20.15
CA LEU A 432 7.68 9.67 19.05
C LEU A 432 8.38 9.48 17.72
N GLN A 433 7.96 8.47 16.96
CA GLN A 433 8.36 8.29 15.57
C GLN A 433 7.34 8.96 14.66
N SER A 434 7.78 9.65 13.61
CA SER A 434 6.87 10.34 12.72
C SER A 434 7.33 10.38 11.27
N VAL A 435 6.39 10.62 10.35
CA VAL A 435 6.63 10.95 8.94
C VAL A 435 5.54 11.88 8.43
N ALA A 436 5.91 12.84 7.60
CA ALA A 436 4.97 13.82 7.04
C ALA A 436 4.90 13.74 5.52
N PHE A 437 3.71 14.03 4.99
CA PHE A 437 3.44 14.07 3.55
C PHE A 437 2.65 15.30 3.18
N LYS A 438 2.77 15.74 1.92
CA LYS A 438 1.95 16.79 1.32
C LYS A 438 1.25 16.22 0.09
N ASN A 439 -0.08 16.21 0.12
CA ASN A 439 -0.89 15.79 -1.01
C ASN A 439 -0.81 16.80 -2.16
N ALA A 440 -0.62 16.31 -3.38
CA ALA A 440 -0.44 17.17 -4.54
C ALA A 440 -1.76 17.78 -5.04
N ASP A 441 -2.89 17.10 -4.84
CA ASP A 441 -4.18 17.49 -5.38
C ASP A 441 -4.88 18.63 -4.60
N ASP A 442 -4.72 18.68 -3.25
CA ASP A 442 -5.37 19.72 -2.42
C ASP A 442 -4.38 20.46 -1.48
N GLY A 443 -3.09 20.10 -1.52
CA GLY A 443 -2.05 20.69 -0.69
C GLY A 443 -2.17 20.34 0.80
N SER A 444 -3.09 19.46 1.19
CA SER A 444 -3.22 19.04 2.59
C SER A 444 -1.97 18.32 3.08
N LYS A 445 -1.58 18.60 4.32
CA LYS A 445 -0.48 17.92 5.00
C LYS A 445 -1.03 16.76 5.81
N VAL A 446 -0.27 15.69 5.87
CA VAL A 446 -0.56 14.47 6.64
C VAL A 446 0.65 14.15 7.48
N LEU A 447 0.48 14.07 8.79
CA LEU A 447 1.52 13.66 9.73
C LEU A 447 1.07 12.39 10.44
N ILE A 448 1.84 11.32 10.32
CA ILE A 448 1.64 10.06 11.05
C ILE A 448 2.62 10.05 12.21
N VAL A 449 2.12 9.87 13.44
CA VAL A 449 2.94 9.80 14.66
C VAL A 449 2.61 8.53 15.42
N LEU A 450 3.65 7.78 15.77
CA LEU A 450 3.61 6.61 16.64
C LEU A 450 4.30 6.95 17.97
N ASN A 451 3.61 6.72 19.08
CA ASN A 451 4.22 6.79 20.41
C ASN A 451 4.81 5.43 20.78
N THR A 452 6.13 5.32 20.82
CA THR A 452 6.85 4.10 21.26
C THR A 452 7.22 4.10 22.74
N ALA A 453 6.97 5.21 23.43
CA ALA A 453 7.22 5.33 24.89
C ALA A 453 6.18 4.52 25.71
N PRO A 454 6.52 4.14 26.95
CA PRO A 454 5.62 3.36 27.81
C PRO A 454 4.51 4.19 28.47
N ALA A 455 4.47 5.50 28.24
CA ALA A 455 3.49 6.44 28.78
C ALA A 455 2.91 7.35 27.71
N GLU A 456 1.83 8.06 28.03
CA GLU A 456 1.33 9.15 27.19
C GLU A 456 2.39 10.23 27.01
N VAL A 457 2.52 10.75 25.79
CA VAL A 457 3.47 11.79 25.44
C VAL A 457 2.71 12.99 24.85
N SER A 458 2.92 14.17 25.47
CA SER A 458 2.45 15.45 24.93
C SER A 458 3.54 16.11 24.08
N PHE A 459 3.16 16.63 22.90
CA PHE A 459 4.08 17.24 21.97
C PHE A 459 3.42 18.39 21.20
N ALA A 460 4.25 19.25 20.62
CA ALA A 460 3.82 20.24 19.64
C ALA A 460 4.23 19.78 18.22
N VAL A 461 3.42 20.12 17.23
CA VAL A 461 3.80 20.07 15.81
C VAL A 461 3.95 21.51 15.34
N HIS A 462 5.14 21.89 14.86
CA HIS A 462 5.42 23.21 14.30
C HIS A 462 5.48 23.16 12.77
N PHE A 463 4.82 24.10 12.11
CA PHE A 463 4.82 24.23 10.65
C PHE A 463 4.41 25.63 10.21
N GLY A 464 5.15 26.24 9.30
CA GLY A 464 4.77 27.52 8.67
C GLY A 464 4.40 28.64 9.64
N GLY A 465 5.07 28.76 10.78
CA GLY A 465 4.77 29.75 11.84
C GLY A 465 3.49 29.47 12.64
N ARG A 466 2.98 28.24 12.60
CA ARG A 466 1.80 27.76 13.34
C ARG A 466 2.17 26.53 14.16
N SER A 467 1.25 26.15 15.06
CA SER A 467 1.44 24.94 15.88
C SER A 467 0.14 24.20 16.18
N ILE A 468 0.28 22.90 16.44
CA ILE A 468 -0.74 21.98 16.96
C ILE A 468 -0.18 21.38 18.25
N LEU A 469 -0.98 21.35 19.32
CA LEU A 469 -0.66 20.60 20.54
C LEU A 469 -1.46 19.31 20.57
N TYR A 470 -0.80 18.19 20.86
CA TYR A 470 -1.44 16.90 20.94
C TYR A 470 -0.86 16.05 22.06
N ALA A 471 -1.69 15.19 22.66
CA ALA A 471 -1.28 14.14 23.61
C ALA A 471 -1.61 12.78 23.02
N LEU A 472 -0.62 11.90 22.95
CA LEU A 472 -0.75 10.58 22.33
C LEU A 472 -0.50 9.48 23.36
N PRO A 473 -1.48 8.61 23.66
CA PRO A 473 -1.32 7.52 24.61
C PRO A 473 -0.15 6.57 24.26
N ALA A 474 0.35 5.84 25.25
CA ALA A 474 1.39 4.84 25.05
C ALA A 474 1.01 3.82 23.97
N GLY A 475 1.93 3.53 23.05
CA GLY A 475 1.74 2.58 21.96
C GLY A 475 0.67 2.96 20.91
N ALA A 476 0.12 4.16 21.01
CA ALA A 476 -0.90 4.63 20.07
C ALA A 476 -0.29 5.23 18.80
N VAL A 477 -1.09 5.23 17.73
CA VAL A 477 -0.81 5.92 16.46
C VAL A 477 -1.85 6.99 16.24
N VAL A 478 -1.43 8.18 15.80
CA VAL A 478 -2.31 9.23 15.30
C VAL A 478 -1.92 9.64 13.89
N THR A 479 -2.93 9.87 13.05
CA THR A 479 -2.77 10.60 11.78
C THR A 479 -3.44 11.95 11.94
N LEU A 480 -2.65 13.02 11.77
CA LEU A 480 -3.13 14.40 11.71
C LEU A 480 -3.18 14.84 10.26
N ARG A 481 -4.28 15.51 9.85
CA ARG A 481 -4.44 16.10 8.51
C ARG A 481 -4.88 17.54 8.62
N TRP A 482 -4.23 18.46 7.90
CA TRP A 482 -4.57 19.87 7.84
C TRP A 482 -4.26 20.48 6.47
N SER A 483 -4.80 21.68 6.21
CA SER A 483 -4.60 22.47 4.97
C SER A 483 -3.67 23.64 5.19
#